data_5d46cda847d09d4216934e8e72693e45
#
_entry.id   5d46cda847d09d4216934e8e72693e45
#
_cell.length_a   1.000
_cell.length_b   1.000
_cell.length_c   1.000
_cell.angle_alpha   90.00
_cell.angle_beta   90.00
_cell.angle_gamma   90.00
#
_symmetry.space_group_name_H-M   'P 1'
#
loop_
_entity.id
_entity.type
_entity.pdbx_description
1 polymer ?
#
loop_
_entity_poly.entity_id
_entity_poly.type
_entity_poly.pdbx_seq_one_letter_code
_entity_poly.pdbx_strand_id
1 'polypeptide(L)'
;TRMKGLCEGLSELGLWTRLHYVYPYPHVDDIIPLMAEGKLLPYLDIPFQHASPRILKLMKRPGAVEKTLERVQRWRATCPELTIRSTFIVGFPGETEEDFEQLLAFIDQAELDRVGAFAYSPVEGATANALPGAVPDEVKQERLARFMALQAEISAAKLERKVGTVQTVIIDEIDGELAIGRSKADAPEIDGLVQIQDGAAAGLKPGDFCEVRIMGSDEHDLFGLVGDDED
;
A
#
# COMPACT_ATOMS: atom_id res chain seq x y z
N THR A 1 22.28 -7.45 6.40
CA THR A 1 22.23 -7.35 4.92
C THR A 1 22.69 -5.95 4.50
N ARG A 2 23.15 -5.78 3.24
CA ARG A 2 23.53 -4.45 2.72
C ARG A 2 22.35 -3.48 2.75
N MET A 3 21.12 -3.96 2.52
CA MET A 3 19.90 -3.17 2.59
C MET A 3 19.66 -2.60 4.00
N LYS A 4 19.79 -3.42 5.05
CA LYS A 4 19.64 -2.94 6.43
C LYS A 4 20.62 -1.81 6.74
N GLY A 5 21.91 -1.99 6.43
CA GLY A 5 22.93 -0.94 6.65
C GLY A 5 22.67 0.35 5.83
N LEU A 6 22.11 0.22 4.61
CA LEU A 6 21.67 1.38 3.84
C LEU A 6 20.52 2.11 4.55
N CYS A 7 19.51 1.38 5.00
CA CYS A 7 18.37 1.94 5.74
C CYS A 7 18.81 2.63 7.04
N GLU A 8 19.73 2.02 7.79
CA GLU A 8 20.32 2.62 8.99
C GLU A 8 21.03 3.93 8.66
N GLY A 9 21.87 3.95 7.61
CA GLY A 9 22.56 5.17 7.18
C GLY A 9 21.62 6.28 6.68
N LEU A 10 20.54 5.91 5.96
CA LEU A 10 19.53 6.88 5.53
C LEU A 10 18.76 7.48 6.71
N SER A 11 18.52 6.70 7.77
CA SER A 11 17.81 7.19 8.95
C SER A 11 18.55 8.29 9.70
N GLU A 12 19.89 8.34 9.59
CA GLU A 12 20.72 9.37 10.19
C GLU A 12 20.53 10.77 9.54
N LEU A 13 19.93 10.81 8.35
CA LEU A 13 19.66 12.07 7.64
C LEU A 13 18.45 12.84 8.20
N GLY A 14 17.64 12.23 9.06
CA GLY A 14 16.44 12.85 9.63
C GLY A 14 15.34 13.16 8.60
N LEU A 15 15.31 12.43 7.49
CA LEU A 15 14.35 12.61 6.41
C LEU A 15 13.26 11.55 6.46
N TRP A 16 12.07 11.88 5.96
CA TRP A 16 11.02 10.91 5.69
C TRP A 16 11.44 9.96 4.58
N THR A 17 12.02 8.83 4.95
CA THR A 17 12.51 7.81 4.03
C THR A 17 11.50 6.68 3.91
N ARG A 18 11.07 6.37 2.68
CA ARG A 18 10.09 5.34 2.33
C ARG A 18 10.71 4.30 1.40
N LEU A 19 10.27 3.04 1.51
CA LEU A 19 10.75 1.95 0.68
C LEU A 19 9.73 1.60 -0.41
N HIS A 20 10.17 1.70 -1.67
CA HIS A 20 9.38 1.33 -2.84
C HIS A 20 9.95 0.12 -3.57
N TYR A 21 9.08 -0.66 -4.23
CA TYR A 21 9.43 -1.81 -5.09
C TYR A 21 10.31 -2.84 -4.38
N VAL A 22 10.02 -3.11 -3.12
CA VAL A 22 10.76 -4.10 -2.35
C VAL A 22 10.34 -5.49 -2.77
N TYR A 23 11.31 -6.31 -3.16
CA TYR A 23 11.04 -7.71 -3.48
C TYR A 23 10.84 -8.53 -2.19
N PRO A 24 9.89 -9.51 -2.15
CA PRO A 24 9.52 -10.23 -0.92
C PRO A 24 10.56 -11.24 -0.43
N TYR A 25 11.84 -10.88 -0.45
CA TYR A 25 12.92 -11.70 0.12
C TYR A 25 12.85 -11.76 1.65
N PRO A 26 13.41 -12.82 2.28
CA PRO A 26 13.41 -12.96 3.75
C PRO A 26 14.03 -11.79 4.49
N HIS A 27 15.03 -11.11 3.92
CA HIS A 27 15.72 -9.98 4.57
C HIS A 27 14.85 -8.72 4.74
N VAL A 28 13.66 -8.66 4.15
CA VAL A 28 12.67 -7.60 4.42
C VAL A 28 12.24 -7.64 5.88
N ASP A 29 12.19 -8.82 6.49
CA ASP A 29 11.83 -9.00 7.90
C ASP A 29 12.80 -8.25 8.83
N ASP A 30 14.06 -8.03 8.42
CA ASP A 30 15.08 -7.28 9.18
C ASP A 30 14.87 -5.76 9.15
N ILE A 31 14.03 -5.26 8.23
CA ILE A 31 13.78 -3.83 8.05
C ILE A 31 12.57 -3.35 8.86
N ILE A 32 11.59 -4.22 9.09
CA ILE A 32 10.37 -3.86 9.82
C ILE A 32 10.66 -3.28 11.21
N PRO A 33 11.61 -3.80 12.01
CA PRO A 33 11.98 -3.17 13.28
C PRO A 33 12.46 -1.71 13.14
N LEU A 34 13.16 -1.36 12.05
CA LEU A 34 13.61 0.02 11.82
C LEU A 34 12.42 0.97 11.56
N MET A 35 11.35 0.47 10.95
CA MET A 35 10.10 1.21 10.78
C MET A 35 9.39 1.41 12.13
N ALA A 36 9.31 0.35 12.94
CA ALA A 36 8.74 0.43 14.29
C ALA A 36 9.52 1.38 15.23
N GLU A 37 10.83 1.51 15.03
CA GLU A 37 11.70 2.43 15.77
C GLU A 37 11.65 3.88 15.22
N GLY A 38 10.85 4.16 14.17
CA GLY A 38 10.75 5.48 13.54
C GLY A 38 11.96 5.89 12.69
N LYS A 39 12.89 4.97 12.43
CA LYS A 39 14.07 5.20 11.59
C LYS A 39 13.75 5.30 10.10
N LEU A 40 12.67 4.68 9.69
CA LEU A 40 12.06 4.75 8.37
C LEU A 40 10.57 5.00 8.54
N LEU A 41 9.92 5.55 7.54
CA LEU A 41 8.46 5.58 7.53
C LEU A 41 7.89 4.16 7.59
N PRO A 42 6.81 3.92 8.33
CA PRO A 42 6.14 2.63 8.42
C PRO A 42 5.34 2.34 7.13
N TYR A 43 6.07 2.25 6.02
CA TYR A 43 5.52 2.09 4.68
C TYR A 43 6.36 1.11 3.88
N LEU A 44 5.72 0.08 3.34
CA LEU A 44 6.37 -0.96 2.55
C LEU A 44 5.60 -1.20 1.25
N ASP A 45 6.18 -0.80 0.12
CA ASP A 45 5.67 -1.16 -1.20
C ASP A 45 6.32 -2.47 -1.67
N ILE A 46 5.51 -3.55 -1.68
CA ILE A 46 5.96 -4.91 -1.93
C ILE A 46 4.98 -5.63 -2.88
N PRO A 47 5.26 -5.70 -4.20
CA PRO A 47 4.38 -6.32 -5.16
C PRO A 47 4.30 -7.84 -4.96
N PHE A 48 3.18 -8.35 -4.45
CA PHE A 48 2.97 -9.79 -4.27
C PHE A 48 2.58 -10.50 -5.57
N GLN A 49 2.02 -9.79 -6.52
CA GLN A 49 1.61 -10.24 -7.86
C GLN A 49 0.39 -11.16 -7.88
N HIS A 50 0.30 -12.15 -7.02
CA HIS A 50 -0.82 -13.08 -6.85
C HIS A 50 -0.76 -13.77 -5.48
N ALA A 51 -1.83 -14.49 -5.11
CA ALA A 51 -1.87 -15.27 -3.87
C ALA A 51 -2.00 -16.78 -4.10
N SER A 52 -2.32 -17.25 -5.31
CA SER A 52 -2.29 -18.68 -5.62
C SER A 52 -0.84 -19.16 -5.80
N PRO A 53 -0.38 -20.19 -5.05
CA PRO A 53 0.95 -20.77 -5.21
C PRO A 53 1.19 -21.29 -6.62
N ARG A 54 0.15 -21.83 -7.25
CA ARG A 54 0.18 -22.34 -8.61
C ARG A 54 0.46 -21.24 -9.63
N ILE A 55 -0.25 -20.13 -9.54
CA ILE A 55 -0.07 -18.98 -10.44
C ILE A 55 1.29 -18.33 -10.23
N LEU A 56 1.73 -18.13 -9.00
CA LEU A 56 3.06 -17.58 -8.71
C LEU A 56 4.19 -18.45 -9.26
N LYS A 57 4.04 -19.77 -9.23
CA LYS A 57 4.97 -20.69 -9.88
C LYS A 57 4.99 -20.49 -11.40
N LEU A 58 3.84 -20.31 -12.04
CA LEU A 58 3.74 -20.00 -13.47
C LEU A 58 4.37 -18.64 -13.80
N MET A 59 4.23 -17.64 -12.93
CA MET A 59 4.88 -16.32 -13.02
C MET A 59 6.39 -16.39 -12.75
N LYS A 60 6.94 -17.57 -12.44
CA LYS A 60 8.35 -17.76 -12.02
C LYS A 60 8.72 -16.87 -10.83
N ARG A 61 7.77 -16.62 -9.95
CA ARG A 61 8.02 -15.91 -8.69
C ARG A 61 8.43 -16.93 -7.63
N PRO A 62 9.60 -16.75 -6.97
CA PRO A 62 9.92 -17.55 -5.81
C PRO A 62 8.90 -17.18 -4.72
N GLY A 63 8.05 -18.10 -4.36
CA GLY A 63 6.98 -17.84 -3.44
C GLY A 63 6.81 -18.95 -2.44
N ALA A 64 7.14 -18.69 -1.20
CA ALA A 64 6.47 -19.34 -0.09
C ALA A 64 5.18 -18.57 0.18
N VAL A 65 4.22 -18.61 -0.74
CA VAL A 65 2.94 -17.89 -0.64
C VAL A 65 2.17 -18.33 0.60
N GLU A 66 2.28 -19.61 0.95
CA GLU A 66 1.68 -20.19 2.16
C GLU A 66 2.05 -19.43 3.44
N LYS A 67 3.14 -18.65 3.40
CA LYS A 67 3.61 -17.85 4.54
C LYS A 67 3.47 -16.33 4.35
N THR A 68 2.97 -15.86 3.21
CA THR A 68 2.88 -14.42 2.97
C THR A 68 1.90 -13.75 3.94
N LEU A 69 0.74 -14.35 4.16
CA LEU A 69 -0.24 -13.85 5.13
C LEU A 69 0.33 -13.83 6.56
N GLU A 70 0.99 -14.93 6.97
CA GLU A 70 1.66 -14.99 8.28
C GLU A 70 2.77 -13.94 8.41
N ARG A 71 3.49 -13.65 7.32
CA ARG A 71 4.52 -12.59 7.32
C ARG A 71 3.88 -11.21 7.50
N VAL A 72 2.84 -10.89 6.76
CA VAL A 72 2.09 -9.63 6.92
C VAL A 72 1.61 -9.46 8.37
N GLN A 73 1.05 -10.51 8.96
CA GLN A 73 0.61 -10.50 10.35
C GLN A 73 1.76 -10.25 11.33
N ARG A 74 2.91 -10.92 11.14
CA ARG A 74 4.10 -10.69 11.98
C ARG A 74 4.67 -9.28 11.79
N TRP A 75 4.69 -8.76 10.57
CA TRP A 75 5.14 -7.39 10.32
C TRP A 75 4.29 -6.37 11.05
N ARG A 76 2.96 -6.53 11.01
CA ARG A 76 2.04 -5.66 11.75
C ARG A 76 2.12 -5.84 13.26
N ALA A 77 2.40 -7.05 13.75
CA ALA A 77 2.67 -7.26 15.17
C ALA A 77 3.94 -6.54 15.64
N THR A 78 4.95 -6.39 14.77
CA THR A 78 6.20 -5.67 15.05
C THR A 78 6.03 -4.16 14.86
N CYS A 79 5.29 -3.74 13.82
CA CYS A 79 5.05 -2.34 13.46
C CYS A 79 3.55 -2.15 13.20
N PRO A 80 2.73 -1.83 14.21
CA PRO A 80 1.27 -1.71 14.08
C PRO A 80 0.82 -0.64 13.08
N GLU A 81 1.59 0.42 12.90
CA GLU A 81 1.33 1.51 11.94
C GLU A 81 1.73 1.16 10.50
N LEU A 82 2.25 -0.05 10.25
CA LEU A 82 2.78 -0.42 8.94
C LEU A 82 1.71 -0.35 7.86
N THR A 83 1.91 0.55 6.92
CA THR A 83 1.18 0.63 5.67
C THR A 83 1.82 -0.28 4.64
N ILE A 84 1.06 -1.21 4.07
CA ILE A 84 1.54 -2.12 3.02
C ILE A 84 0.86 -1.78 1.71
N ARG A 85 1.69 -1.35 0.74
CA ARG A 85 1.28 -1.19 -0.64
C ARG A 85 1.64 -2.43 -1.44
N SER A 86 0.75 -2.87 -2.32
CA SER A 86 1.02 -4.03 -3.17
C SER A 86 0.35 -3.90 -4.54
N THR A 87 0.84 -4.71 -5.48
CA THR A 87 0.31 -4.80 -6.83
C THR A 87 0.06 -6.26 -7.18
N PHE A 88 -1.07 -6.50 -7.86
CA PHE A 88 -1.51 -7.82 -8.28
C PHE A 88 -1.81 -7.87 -9.78
N ILE A 89 -1.81 -9.06 -10.34
CA ILE A 89 -2.19 -9.34 -11.72
C ILE A 89 -3.32 -10.37 -11.70
N VAL A 90 -4.43 -10.05 -12.34
CA VAL A 90 -5.57 -10.94 -12.52
C VAL A 90 -5.64 -11.42 -13.97
N GLY A 91 -6.19 -12.61 -14.19
CA GLY A 91 -6.33 -13.18 -15.53
C GLY A 91 -5.01 -13.62 -16.17
N PHE A 92 -4.01 -13.98 -15.36
CA PHE A 92 -2.75 -14.55 -15.86
C PHE A 92 -3.04 -15.87 -16.61
N PRO A 93 -2.31 -16.22 -17.70
CA PRO A 93 -2.53 -17.48 -18.43
C PRO A 93 -2.52 -18.67 -17.50
N GLY A 94 -3.59 -19.45 -17.57
CA GLY A 94 -3.82 -20.62 -16.72
C GLY A 94 -4.52 -20.32 -15.38
N GLU A 95 -4.84 -19.07 -15.04
CA GLU A 95 -5.59 -18.72 -13.83
C GLU A 95 -7.02 -19.25 -13.91
N THR A 96 -7.41 -20.06 -12.93
CA THR A 96 -8.77 -20.57 -12.78
C THR A 96 -9.59 -19.68 -11.85
N GLU A 97 -10.91 -19.92 -11.79
CA GLU A 97 -11.76 -19.21 -10.82
C GLU A 97 -11.33 -19.52 -9.38
N GLU A 98 -10.94 -20.76 -9.09
CA GLU A 98 -10.42 -21.14 -7.76
C GLU A 98 -9.15 -20.38 -7.38
N ASP A 99 -8.22 -20.14 -8.32
CA ASP A 99 -7.04 -19.34 -8.06
C ASP A 99 -7.39 -17.88 -7.78
N PHE A 100 -8.38 -17.34 -8.48
CA PHE A 100 -8.87 -15.99 -8.29
C PHE A 100 -9.59 -15.84 -6.95
N GLU A 101 -10.42 -16.81 -6.55
CA GLU A 101 -11.06 -16.81 -5.22
C GLU A 101 -10.00 -16.89 -4.08
N GLN A 102 -8.92 -17.65 -4.26
CA GLN A 102 -7.79 -17.64 -3.31
C GLN A 102 -7.15 -16.25 -3.21
N LEU A 103 -7.06 -15.52 -4.33
CA LEU A 103 -6.53 -14.16 -4.34
C LEU A 103 -7.46 -13.20 -3.57
N LEU A 104 -8.77 -13.25 -3.80
CA LEU A 104 -9.75 -12.44 -3.06
C LEU A 104 -9.70 -12.75 -1.55
N ALA A 105 -9.70 -14.04 -1.18
CA ALA A 105 -9.59 -14.44 0.22
C ALA A 105 -8.29 -13.94 0.88
N PHE A 106 -7.19 -13.88 0.11
CA PHE A 106 -5.92 -13.35 0.62
C PHE A 106 -6.00 -11.85 0.91
N ILE A 107 -6.53 -11.03 -0.03
CA ILE A 107 -6.58 -9.58 0.20
C ILE A 107 -7.54 -9.21 1.34
N ASP A 108 -8.66 -9.93 1.47
CA ASP A 108 -9.60 -9.79 2.57
C ASP A 108 -8.93 -10.07 3.92
N GLN A 109 -8.22 -11.20 4.06
CA GLN A 109 -7.52 -11.57 5.30
C GLN A 109 -6.27 -10.72 5.58
N ALA A 110 -5.57 -10.29 4.54
CA ALA A 110 -4.36 -9.48 4.67
C ALA A 110 -4.67 -8.02 4.98
N GLU A 111 -5.87 -7.53 4.65
CA GLU A 111 -6.29 -6.12 4.82
C GLU A 111 -5.17 -5.16 4.37
N LEU A 112 -4.64 -5.33 3.15
CA LEU A 112 -3.57 -4.48 2.64
C LEU A 112 -4.08 -3.04 2.46
N ASP A 113 -3.19 -2.06 2.66
CA ASP A 113 -3.59 -0.66 2.79
C ASP A 113 -3.78 0.03 1.43
N ARG A 114 -2.79 -0.10 0.55
CA ARG A 114 -2.79 0.52 -0.78
C ARG A 114 -2.57 -0.55 -1.83
N VAL A 115 -3.60 -0.91 -2.57
CA VAL A 115 -3.53 -2.02 -3.53
C VAL A 115 -4.04 -1.61 -4.90
N GLY A 116 -3.23 -1.90 -5.92
CA GLY A 116 -3.62 -1.85 -7.31
C GLY A 116 -3.61 -3.23 -7.94
N ALA A 117 -4.46 -3.43 -8.93
CA ALA A 117 -4.44 -4.64 -9.75
C ALA A 117 -4.44 -4.28 -11.24
N PHE A 118 -3.87 -5.17 -12.05
CA PHE A 118 -3.88 -5.06 -13.50
C PHE A 118 -4.42 -6.35 -14.10
N ALA A 119 -5.27 -6.23 -15.12
CA ALA A 119 -5.60 -7.34 -16.00
C ALA A 119 -4.33 -7.75 -16.76
N TYR A 120 -4.05 -9.06 -16.85
CA TYR A 120 -2.89 -9.54 -17.61
C TYR A 120 -2.97 -9.06 -19.06
N SER A 121 -1.91 -8.42 -19.51
CA SER A 121 -1.71 -8.00 -20.90
C SER A 121 -0.48 -8.70 -21.47
N PRO A 122 -0.60 -9.38 -22.64
CA PRO A 122 0.53 -10.00 -23.28
C PRO A 122 1.50 -8.93 -23.80
N VAL A 123 2.76 -9.04 -23.39
CA VAL A 123 3.85 -8.18 -23.86
C VAL A 123 4.70 -8.98 -24.84
N GLU A 124 5.07 -8.38 -25.96
CA GLU A 124 5.92 -9.02 -26.98
C GLU A 124 7.19 -9.60 -26.35
N GLY A 125 7.52 -10.84 -26.72
CA GLY A 125 8.70 -11.56 -26.17
C GLY A 125 8.53 -12.14 -24.78
N ALA A 126 7.43 -11.89 -24.07
CA ALA A 126 7.20 -12.47 -22.76
C ALA A 126 6.91 -13.98 -22.84
N THR A 127 7.64 -14.78 -22.08
CA THR A 127 7.46 -16.27 -22.05
C THR A 127 6.07 -16.68 -21.57
N ALA A 128 5.40 -15.86 -20.80
CA ALA A 128 4.04 -16.09 -20.33
C ALA A 128 3.00 -16.22 -21.47
N ASN A 129 3.25 -15.57 -22.61
CA ASN A 129 2.34 -15.64 -23.77
C ASN A 129 2.23 -17.04 -24.37
N ALA A 130 3.22 -17.91 -24.14
CA ALA A 130 3.23 -19.28 -24.60
C ALA A 130 2.57 -20.27 -23.62
N LEU A 131 2.12 -19.81 -22.46
CA LEU A 131 1.44 -20.65 -21.49
C LEU A 131 0.04 -21.00 -21.98
N PRO A 132 -0.43 -22.24 -21.75
CA PRO A 132 -1.81 -22.62 -22.05
C PRO A 132 -2.81 -21.98 -21.09
N GLY A 133 -4.07 -21.97 -21.51
CA GLY A 133 -5.16 -21.48 -20.65
C GLY A 133 -5.24 -19.95 -20.61
N ALA A 134 -5.12 -19.31 -21.77
CA ALA A 134 -5.39 -17.88 -21.89
C ALA A 134 -6.78 -17.54 -21.35
N VAL A 135 -6.86 -16.56 -20.47
CA VAL A 135 -8.11 -16.09 -19.88
C VAL A 135 -8.77 -15.10 -20.86
N PRO A 136 -10.07 -15.23 -21.19
CA PRO A 136 -10.78 -14.26 -22.03
C PRO A 136 -10.75 -12.85 -21.44
N ASP A 137 -10.74 -11.83 -22.29
CA ASP A 137 -10.62 -10.44 -21.83
C ASP A 137 -11.81 -10.00 -20.98
N GLU A 138 -13.01 -10.47 -21.28
CA GLU A 138 -14.21 -10.21 -20.48
C GLU A 138 -14.06 -10.76 -19.06
N VAL A 139 -13.49 -11.95 -18.91
CA VAL A 139 -13.23 -12.58 -17.59
C VAL A 139 -12.13 -11.82 -16.83
N LYS A 140 -11.08 -11.36 -17.52
CA LYS A 140 -10.05 -10.52 -16.90
C LYS A 140 -10.63 -9.22 -16.34
N GLN A 141 -11.50 -8.56 -17.12
CA GLN A 141 -12.12 -7.30 -16.70
C GLN A 141 -13.11 -7.52 -15.55
N GLU A 142 -13.88 -8.59 -15.58
CA GLU A 142 -14.79 -8.98 -14.50
C GLU A 142 -14.01 -9.25 -13.20
N ARG A 143 -12.90 -10.02 -13.26
CA ARG A 143 -12.05 -10.30 -12.12
C ARG A 143 -11.39 -9.02 -11.58
N LEU A 144 -10.92 -8.15 -12.46
CA LEU A 144 -10.35 -6.85 -12.06
C LEU A 144 -11.38 -6.01 -11.31
N ALA A 145 -12.62 -5.94 -11.82
CA ALA A 145 -13.69 -5.19 -11.18
C ALA A 145 -14.03 -5.75 -9.78
N ARG A 146 -14.15 -7.07 -9.63
CA ARG A 146 -14.41 -7.73 -8.33
C ARG A 146 -13.27 -7.49 -7.35
N PHE A 147 -12.02 -7.62 -7.82
CA PHE A 147 -10.84 -7.37 -7.00
C PHE A 147 -10.82 -5.93 -6.48
N MET A 148 -11.02 -4.95 -7.37
CA MET A 148 -10.96 -3.53 -7.00
C MET A 148 -12.15 -3.13 -6.11
N ALA A 149 -13.34 -3.72 -6.30
CA ALA A 149 -14.49 -3.49 -5.42
C ALA A 149 -14.19 -3.95 -3.98
N LEU A 150 -13.68 -5.16 -3.80
CA LEU A 150 -13.29 -5.65 -2.48
C LEU A 150 -12.19 -4.79 -1.85
N GLN A 151 -11.19 -4.38 -2.65
CA GLN A 151 -10.12 -3.52 -2.13
C GLN A 151 -10.61 -2.13 -1.73
N ALA A 152 -11.57 -1.56 -2.45
CA ALA A 152 -12.19 -0.28 -2.08
C ALA A 152 -12.89 -0.36 -0.71
N GLU A 153 -13.63 -1.45 -0.45
CA GLU A 153 -14.25 -1.71 0.86
C GLU A 153 -13.21 -1.82 1.98
N ILE A 154 -12.12 -2.56 1.74
CA ILE A 154 -11.02 -2.70 2.71
C ILE A 154 -10.36 -1.35 2.98
N SER A 155 -10.08 -0.57 1.93
CA SER A 155 -9.44 0.75 2.05
C SER A 155 -10.32 1.71 2.85
N ALA A 156 -11.61 1.83 2.51
CA ALA A 156 -12.56 2.68 3.22
C ALA A 156 -12.64 2.31 4.70
N ALA A 157 -12.78 1.02 5.03
CA ALA A 157 -12.85 0.56 6.42
C ALA A 157 -11.56 0.84 7.21
N LYS A 158 -10.39 0.81 6.56
CA LYS A 158 -9.10 1.14 7.21
C LYS A 158 -8.94 2.63 7.42
N LEU A 159 -9.34 3.46 6.46
CA LEU A 159 -9.27 4.92 6.59
C LEU A 159 -10.26 5.44 7.61
N GLU A 160 -11.46 4.86 7.69
CA GLU A 160 -12.45 5.20 8.71
C GLU A 160 -11.91 4.98 10.13
N ARG A 161 -11.08 3.96 10.35
CA ARG A 161 -10.41 3.73 11.66
C ARG A 161 -9.45 4.85 12.07
N LYS A 162 -9.05 5.73 11.13
CA LYS A 162 -8.19 6.89 11.40
C LYS A 162 -8.98 8.14 11.81
N VAL A 163 -10.31 8.15 11.60
CA VAL A 163 -11.16 9.25 12.03
C VAL A 163 -11.08 9.42 13.54
N GLY A 164 -10.91 10.65 13.99
CA GLY A 164 -10.68 11.02 15.40
C GLY A 164 -9.23 10.90 15.86
N THR A 165 -8.31 10.38 15.04
CA THR A 165 -6.87 10.36 15.38
C THR A 165 -6.15 11.61 14.88
N VAL A 166 -4.98 11.88 15.43
CA VAL A 166 -4.06 12.92 14.95
C VAL A 166 -2.99 12.29 14.08
N GLN A 167 -2.73 12.89 12.92
CA GLN A 167 -1.72 12.43 11.96
C GLN A 167 -0.72 13.55 11.67
N THR A 168 0.58 13.21 11.68
CA THR A 168 1.61 14.11 11.16
C THR A 168 1.52 14.14 9.63
N VAL A 169 1.36 15.33 9.05
CA VAL A 169 1.19 15.56 7.62
C VAL A 169 2.26 16.51 7.11
N ILE A 170 2.85 16.18 5.95
CA ILE A 170 3.67 17.11 5.18
C ILE A 170 2.80 17.77 4.11
N ILE A 171 2.87 19.09 4.01
CA ILE A 171 2.09 19.86 3.03
C ILE A 171 2.78 19.81 1.67
N ASP A 172 2.05 19.46 0.64
CA ASP A 172 2.51 19.43 -0.74
C ASP A 172 2.03 20.65 -1.53
N GLU A 173 0.80 21.11 -1.29
CA GLU A 173 0.15 22.15 -2.08
C GLU A 173 -0.84 22.97 -1.23
N ILE A 174 -1.09 24.22 -1.64
CA ILE A 174 -2.18 25.05 -1.16
C ILE A 174 -3.12 25.33 -2.35
N ASP A 175 -4.36 24.90 -2.24
CA ASP A 175 -5.41 25.12 -3.24
C ASP A 175 -6.56 25.92 -2.63
N GLY A 176 -6.58 27.21 -2.90
CA GLY A 176 -7.55 28.12 -2.30
C GLY A 176 -7.45 28.19 -0.78
N GLU A 177 -8.47 27.72 -0.07
CA GLU A 177 -8.51 27.65 1.40
C GLU A 177 -7.97 26.32 1.94
N LEU A 178 -7.82 25.30 1.07
CA LEU A 178 -7.35 23.99 1.45
C LEU A 178 -5.82 23.93 1.47
N ALA A 179 -5.27 23.19 2.43
CA ALA A 179 -3.94 22.63 2.30
C ALA A 179 -4.06 21.13 1.96
N ILE A 180 -3.27 20.70 1.00
CA ILE A 180 -3.21 19.32 0.56
C ILE A 180 -1.86 18.76 0.97
N GLY A 181 -1.87 17.62 1.64
CA GLY A 181 -0.64 17.00 2.14
C GLY A 181 -0.72 15.49 2.15
N ARG A 182 0.31 14.88 2.72
CA ARG A 182 0.45 13.42 2.84
C ARG A 182 0.83 13.04 4.26
N SER A 183 0.20 11.97 4.74
CA SER A 183 0.62 11.32 5.98
C SER A 183 1.84 10.40 5.76
N LYS A 184 2.34 9.80 6.83
CA LYS A 184 3.36 8.75 6.76
C LYS A 184 2.93 7.55 5.91
N ALA A 185 1.61 7.33 5.78
CA ALA A 185 1.01 6.23 5.06
C ALA A 185 0.84 6.45 3.55
N ASP A 186 1.19 7.65 3.04
CA ASP A 186 0.87 8.04 1.68
C ASP A 186 2.13 8.43 0.90
N ALA A 187 2.38 7.75 -0.20
CA ALA A 187 3.45 8.08 -1.12
C ALA A 187 3.00 9.18 -2.10
N PRO A 188 3.92 10.08 -2.52
CA PRO A 188 3.59 11.16 -3.44
C PRO A 188 3.00 10.60 -4.76
N GLU A 189 1.94 11.24 -5.26
CA GLU A 189 1.35 11.04 -6.59
C GLU A 189 0.67 9.68 -6.84
N ILE A 190 0.81 8.70 -5.93
CA ILE A 190 0.34 7.32 -6.16
C ILE A 190 -0.61 6.78 -5.08
N ASP A 191 -0.67 7.42 -3.92
CA ASP A 191 -1.56 7.03 -2.83
C ASP A 191 -2.57 8.15 -2.54
N GLY A 192 -3.25 8.08 -1.39
CA GLY A 192 -4.22 9.09 -0.98
C GLY A 192 -3.59 10.38 -0.48
N LEU A 193 -4.44 11.35 -0.23
CA LEU A 193 -4.12 12.68 0.25
C LEU A 193 -4.75 12.92 1.63
N VAL A 194 -4.24 13.94 2.32
CA VAL A 194 -4.89 14.54 3.48
C VAL A 194 -5.29 15.96 3.10
N GLN A 195 -6.60 16.20 3.06
CA GLN A 195 -7.16 17.52 2.75
C GLN A 195 -7.49 18.25 4.06
N ILE A 196 -6.86 19.40 4.26
CA ILE A 196 -6.92 20.19 5.49
C ILE A 196 -7.72 21.46 5.21
N GLN A 197 -8.92 21.57 5.79
CA GLN A 197 -9.90 22.59 5.43
C GLN A 197 -9.50 24.01 5.85
N ASP A 198 -8.77 24.18 6.94
CA ASP A 198 -8.32 25.45 7.48
C ASP A 198 -6.82 25.74 7.21
N GLY A 199 -6.21 24.97 6.32
CA GLY A 199 -4.75 24.98 6.10
C GLY A 199 -4.21 26.34 5.66
N ALA A 200 -4.90 27.03 4.74
CA ALA A 200 -4.50 28.36 4.31
C ALA A 200 -4.66 29.41 5.45
N ALA A 201 -5.73 29.32 6.23
CA ALA A 201 -5.96 30.19 7.38
C ALA A 201 -4.92 29.96 8.49
N ALA A 202 -4.44 28.73 8.65
CA ALA A 202 -3.35 28.38 9.56
C ALA A 202 -1.96 28.83 9.06
N GLY A 203 -1.88 29.38 7.83
CA GLY A 203 -0.63 29.92 7.27
C GLY A 203 0.36 28.83 6.80
N LEU A 204 -0.12 27.61 6.56
CA LEU A 204 0.68 26.49 6.07
C LEU A 204 1.25 26.76 4.67
N LYS A 205 2.38 26.15 4.37
CA LYS A 205 3.09 26.27 3.08
C LYS A 205 3.60 24.89 2.65
N PRO A 206 3.78 24.68 1.34
CA PRO A 206 4.44 23.47 0.85
C PRO A 206 5.79 23.22 1.53
N GLY A 207 5.98 22.00 2.03
CA GLY A 207 7.15 21.57 2.81
C GLY A 207 6.97 21.66 4.33
N ASP A 208 5.96 22.34 4.84
CA ASP A 208 5.68 22.38 6.27
C ASP A 208 5.16 21.04 6.77
N PHE A 209 5.46 20.72 8.03
CA PHE A 209 4.87 19.62 8.78
C PHE A 209 3.85 20.19 9.77
N CYS A 210 2.71 19.54 9.87
CA CYS A 210 1.70 19.88 10.87
C CYS A 210 1.00 18.63 11.41
N GLU A 211 0.46 18.75 12.61
CA GLU A 211 -0.44 17.76 13.18
C GLU A 211 -1.87 18.06 12.70
N VAL A 212 -2.55 17.03 12.23
CA VAL A 212 -3.89 17.14 11.64
C VAL A 212 -4.81 16.16 12.33
N ARG A 213 -5.89 16.66 12.92
CA ARG A 213 -6.99 15.83 13.42
C ARG A 213 -7.84 15.36 12.26
N ILE A 214 -7.96 14.07 12.07
CA ILE A 214 -8.76 13.47 11.01
C ILE A 214 -10.24 13.52 11.41
N MET A 215 -11.04 14.18 10.59
CA MET A 215 -12.48 14.39 10.81
C MET A 215 -13.35 13.50 9.93
N GLY A 216 -12.80 12.94 8.86
CA GLY A 216 -13.51 12.08 7.93
C GLY A 216 -12.55 11.39 6.96
N SER A 217 -13.09 10.45 6.21
CA SER A 217 -12.38 9.72 5.16
C SER A 217 -13.33 9.31 4.04
N ASP A 218 -12.77 9.00 2.87
CA ASP A 218 -13.43 8.24 1.82
C ASP A 218 -12.64 6.95 1.51
N GLU A 219 -12.74 6.43 0.29
CA GLU A 219 -12.03 5.21 -0.14
C GLU A 219 -10.51 5.41 -0.24
N HIS A 220 -10.04 6.65 -0.41
CA HIS A 220 -8.65 6.95 -0.73
C HIS A 220 -8.03 8.02 0.16
N ASP A 221 -8.81 9.04 0.54
CA ASP A 221 -8.34 10.26 1.14
C ASP A 221 -8.83 10.43 2.58
N LEU A 222 -8.11 11.28 3.32
CA LEU A 222 -8.45 11.73 4.65
C LEU A 222 -8.80 13.23 4.63
N PHE A 223 -9.71 13.62 5.51
CA PHE A 223 -10.14 15.02 5.68
C PHE A 223 -9.90 15.44 7.11
N GLY A 224 -9.32 16.61 7.32
CA GLY A 224 -8.98 17.04 8.68
C GLY A 224 -8.87 18.55 8.86
N LEU A 225 -8.53 18.92 10.08
CA LEU A 225 -8.27 20.28 10.55
C LEU A 225 -6.90 20.32 11.21
N VAL A 226 -6.23 21.47 11.15
CA VAL A 226 -4.98 21.69 11.89
C VAL A 226 -5.28 21.64 13.40
N GLY A 227 -4.48 20.88 14.14
CA GLY A 227 -4.58 20.81 15.59
C GLY A 227 -4.31 19.42 16.15
N ASP A 228 -3.93 19.42 17.41
CA ASP A 228 -3.75 18.25 18.25
C ASP A 228 -4.90 18.12 19.27
N ASP A 229 -4.85 17.14 20.16
CA ASP A 229 -5.92 16.77 21.10
C ASP A 229 -6.17 17.75 22.25
N GLU A 230 -5.62 18.99 22.22
CA GLU A 230 -5.84 19.95 23.28
C GLU A 230 -7.07 20.85 22.99
N ASP A 231 -8.29 20.30 23.33
CA ASP A 231 -9.39 21.04 23.99
C ASP A 231 -10.40 20.08 24.61
#